data_d46014e9d72e95391fdb26593f969245
#
_entry.id   d46014e9d72e95391fdb26593f969245
#
_cell.length_a   1.000
_cell.length_b   1.000
_cell.length_c   1.000
_cell.angle_alpha   90.00
_cell.angle_beta   90.00
_cell.angle_gamma   90.00
#
_symmetry.space_group_name_H-M   'P 1'
#
loop_
_entity.id
_entity.type
_entity.pdbx_description
1 polymer ?
#
loop_
_entity_poly.entity_id
_entity_poly.type
_entity_poly.pdbx_seq_one_letter_code
_entity_poly.pdbx_strand_id
1 'polypeptide(L)'
;MCVENFISEIAPLYIVKYRSRTDIAAAILKSATDENGAGMTRIMYNSFLSFNQIKEYLSLLASTGLLEYHEGNRKYKTTTKGKRFLKLYENVDELLKTVPQSKLK
;
A
#
# COMPACT_ATOMS: atom_id res chain seq x y z
N MET A 1 -17.42 20.35 11.95
CA MET A 1 -16.65 19.98 13.05
C MET A 1 -15.19 20.39 12.95
N CYS A 2 -14.66 20.93 14.01
CA CYS A 2 -13.31 21.42 14.00
C CYS A 2 -12.29 20.40 13.54
N VAL A 3 -12.49 19.19 14.00
CA VAL A 3 -11.56 18.11 13.67
C VAL A 3 -11.50 17.89 12.17
N GLU A 4 -12.65 17.96 11.53
CA GLU A 4 -12.69 17.74 10.10
C GLU A 4 -11.98 18.84 9.34
N ASN A 5 -12.19 20.08 9.75
CA ASN A 5 -11.50 21.18 9.11
C ASN A 5 -10.00 21.08 9.29
N PHE A 6 -9.61 20.74 10.51
CA PHE A 6 -8.21 20.57 10.79
C PHE A 6 -7.62 19.47 9.94
N ILE A 7 -8.34 18.37 9.81
CA ILE A 7 -7.89 17.23 9.04
C ILE A 7 -7.72 17.55 7.57
N SER A 8 -8.58 18.39 7.05
CA SER A 8 -8.49 18.71 5.62
C SER A 8 -7.20 19.45 5.30
N GLU A 9 -6.64 20.18 6.26
CA GLU A 9 -5.38 20.86 6.05
C GLU A 9 -4.21 19.90 6.08
N ILE A 10 -4.35 18.80 6.80
CA ILE A 10 -3.31 17.80 6.87
C ILE A 10 -3.80 16.50 6.23
N ALA A 11 -4.52 16.65 5.14
CA ALA A 11 -5.15 15.53 4.45
C ALA A 11 -4.22 14.34 4.21
N PRO A 12 -2.97 14.54 3.76
CA PRO A 12 -2.10 13.39 3.54
C PRO A 12 -1.91 12.53 4.78
N LEU A 13 -1.73 13.18 5.93
CA LEU A 13 -1.55 12.43 7.18
C LEU A 13 -2.83 11.76 7.59
N TYR A 14 -3.95 12.44 7.39
CA TYR A 14 -5.24 11.86 7.74
C TYR A 14 -5.52 10.61 6.94
N ILE A 15 -5.26 10.67 5.64
CA ILE A 15 -5.50 9.54 4.76
C ILE A 15 -4.63 8.35 5.15
N VAL A 16 -3.38 8.61 5.47
CA VAL A 16 -2.47 7.55 5.91
C VAL A 16 -2.98 6.91 7.18
N LYS A 17 -3.48 7.74 8.09
CA LYS A 17 -3.93 7.27 9.39
C LYS A 17 -5.10 6.31 9.28
N TYR A 18 -5.98 6.53 8.30
CA TYR A 18 -7.20 5.74 8.19
C TYR A 18 -7.17 4.74 7.05
N ARG A 19 -5.99 4.40 6.58
CA ARG A 19 -5.87 3.39 5.55
C ARG A 19 -6.30 2.03 6.08
N SER A 20 -6.97 1.26 5.24
CA SER A 20 -7.31 -0.10 5.58
C SER A 20 -6.08 -0.98 5.41
N ARG A 21 -6.19 -2.21 5.91
CA ARG A 21 -5.11 -3.17 5.73
C ARG A 21 -4.85 -3.45 4.25
N THR A 22 -5.91 -3.46 3.47
CA THR A 22 -5.79 -3.67 2.03
C THR A 22 -5.04 -2.51 1.39
N ASP A 23 -5.34 -1.29 1.82
CA ASP A 23 -4.64 -0.12 1.30
C ASP A 23 -3.15 -0.21 1.61
N ILE A 24 -2.83 -0.62 2.81
CA ILE A 24 -1.43 -0.72 3.23
C ILE A 24 -0.73 -1.81 2.43
N ALA A 25 -1.37 -2.95 2.27
CA ALA A 25 -0.80 -4.04 1.49
C ALA A 25 -0.54 -3.60 0.06
N ALA A 26 -1.49 -2.87 -0.53
CA ALA A 26 -1.31 -2.39 -1.89
C ALA A 26 -0.12 -1.44 -2.00
N ALA A 27 0.04 -0.56 -1.02
CA ALA A 27 1.16 0.37 -1.02
C ALA A 27 2.50 -0.37 -0.98
N ILE A 28 2.57 -1.40 -0.14
CA ILE A 28 3.78 -2.19 -0.02
C ILE A 28 4.09 -2.93 -1.32
N LEU A 29 3.09 -3.58 -1.88
CA LEU A 29 3.27 -4.34 -3.11
C LEU A 29 3.66 -3.43 -4.28
N LYS A 30 3.07 -2.25 -4.31
CA LYS A 30 3.41 -1.27 -5.35
C LYS A 30 4.86 -0.88 -5.26
N SER A 31 5.35 -0.69 -4.05
CA SER A 31 6.72 -0.29 -3.83
C SER A 31 7.72 -1.36 -4.28
N ALA A 32 7.30 -2.61 -4.29
CA ALA A 32 8.18 -3.72 -4.60
C ALA A 32 7.97 -4.31 -6.00
N THR A 33 7.25 -3.60 -6.88
CA THR A 33 7.01 -4.13 -8.22
C THR A 33 8.19 -3.94 -9.16
N ASP A 34 9.16 -3.16 -8.78
CA ASP A 34 10.36 -2.94 -9.58
C ASP A 34 11.02 -4.26 -9.93
N GLU A 35 11.67 -4.29 -11.09
CA GLU A 35 12.38 -5.49 -11.51
C GLU A 35 13.40 -5.93 -10.48
N ASN A 36 14.07 -4.98 -9.88
CA ASN A 36 15.09 -5.27 -8.89
C ASN A 36 14.54 -5.42 -7.48
N GLY A 37 13.24 -5.21 -7.32
CA GLY A 37 12.66 -5.27 -5.99
C GLY A 37 12.96 -4.04 -5.17
N ALA A 38 12.64 -4.09 -3.89
CA ALA A 38 12.86 -2.98 -2.98
C ALA A 38 13.26 -3.50 -1.62
N GLY A 39 14.19 -2.79 -0.98
CA GLY A 39 14.59 -3.12 0.38
C GLY A 39 13.55 -2.69 1.39
N MET A 40 13.68 -3.21 2.60
CA MET A 40 12.71 -2.93 3.65
C MET A 40 12.60 -1.44 3.95
N THR A 41 13.72 -0.74 3.99
CA THR A 41 13.70 0.68 4.32
C THR A 41 12.92 1.49 3.29
N ARG A 42 13.15 1.18 2.02
CA ARG A 42 12.45 1.89 0.95
C ARG A 42 10.95 1.62 1.01
N ILE A 43 10.59 0.36 1.23
CA ILE A 43 9.19 0.00 1.34
C ILE A 43 8.54 0.70 2.52
N MET A 44 9.26 0.75 3.62
CA MET A 44 8.76 1.40 4.83
C MET A 44 8.46 2.88 4.58
N TYR A 45 9.39 3.57 3.95
CA TYR A 45 9.18 4.98 3.64
C TYR A 45 8.04 5.19 2.66
N ASN A 46 8.00 4.39 1.62
CA ASN A 46 6.97 4.55 0.61
C ASN A 46 5.58 4.23 1.13
N SER A 47 5.51 3.37 2.14
CA SER A 47 4.23 2.95 2.71
C SER A 47 3.84 3.73 3.94
N PHE A 48 4.71 4.60 4.41
CA PHE A 48 4.44 5.42 5.59
C PHE A 48 4.13 4.57 6.81
N LEU A 49 4.96 3.55 7.04
CA LEU A 49 4.77 2.64 8.17
C LEU A 49 5.95 2.72 9.11
N SER A 50 5.70 2.38 10.37
CA SER A 50 6.77 2.24 11.35
C SER A 50 7.52 0.95 11.09
N PHE A 51 8.68 0.83 11.73
CA PHE A 51 9.50 -0.37 11.58
C PHE A 51 8.74 -1.62 12.02
N ASN A 52 8.05 -1.53 13.15
CA ASN A 52 7.31 -2.68 13.64
C ASN A 52 6.17 -3.07 12.72
N GLN A 53 5.48 -2.07 12.20
CA GLN A 53 4.37 -2.34 11.29
C GLN A 53 4.85 -2.98 10.00
N ILE A 54 5.94 -2.47 9.43
CA ILE A 54 6.41 -3.00 8.16
C ILE A 54 6.86 -4.44 8.32
N LYS A 55 7.48 -4.78 9.44
CA LYS A 55 7.90 -6.15 9.67
C LYS A 55 6.72 -7.10 9.66
N GLU A 56 5.64 -6.73 10.31
CA GLU A 56 4.45 -7.57 10.37
C GLU A 56 3.83 -7.73 8.98
N TYR A 57 3.73 -6.64 8.25
CA TYR A 57 3.13 -6.71 6.92
C TYR A 57 3.99 -7.49 5.94
N LEU A 58 5.30 -7.31 6.00
CA LEU A 58 6.17 -8.07 5.11
C LEU A 58 6.07 -9.56 5.37
N SER A 59 5.98 -9.92 6.64
CA SER A 59 5.83 -11.34 7.00
C SER A 59 4.49 -11.88 6.49
N LEU A 60 3.43 -11.11 6.67
CA LEU A 60 2.11 -11.53 6.22
C LEU A 60 2.07 -11.69 4.70
N LEU A 61 2.57 -10.71 3.99
CA LEU A 61 2.51 -10.74 2.54
C LEU A 61 3.40 -11.84 1.96
N ALA A 62 4.51 -12.11 2.60
CA ALA A 62 5.38 -13.20 2.16
C ALA A 62 4.71 -14.54 2.39
N SER A 63 4.06 -14.71 3.54
CA SER A 63 3.43 -15.98 3.85
C SER A 63 2.21 -16.25 2.98
N THR A 64 1.56 -15.21 2.48
CA THR A 64 0.41 -15.38 1.60
C THR A 64 0.79 -15.47 0.13
N GLY A 65 2.09 -15.36 -0.16
CA GLY A 65 2.54 -15.52 -1.54
C GLY A 65 2.43 -14.27 -2.40
N LEU A 66 2.10 -13.14 -1.82
CA LEU A 66 1.98 -11.90 -2.58
C LEU A 66 3.33 -11.21 -2.75
N LEU A 67 4.25 -11.53 -1.87
CA LEU A 67 5.57 -10.91 -1.86
C LEU A 67 6.60 -12.00 -1.66
N GLU A 68 7.79 -11.83 -2.24
CA GLU A 68 8.87 -12.77 -2.02
C GLU A 68 10.13 -12.03 -1.65
N TYR A 69 10.94 -12.68 -0.83
CA TYR A 69 12.18 -12.09 -0.36
C TYR A 69 13.35 -12.80 -1.01
N HIS A 70 14.26 -12.01 -1.58
CA HIS A 70 15.44 -12.54 -2.22
C HIS A 70 16.64 -12.31 -1.31
N GLU A 71 17.13 -13.37 -0.73
CA GLU A 71 18.22 -13.28 0.23
C GLU A 71 19.51 -12.75 -0.39
N GLY A 72 19.73 -13.07 -1.64
CA GLY A 72 20.95 -12.66 -2.30
C GLY A 72 21.20 -11.18 -2.28
N ASN A 73 20.18 -10.39 -2.59
CA ASN A 73 20.31 -8.94 -2.61
C ASN A 73 19.50 -8.28 -1.51
N ARG A 74 18.89 -9.07 -0.63
CA ARG A 74 18.11 -8.57 0.50
C ARG A 74 16.98 -7.65 0.06
N LYS A 75 16.28 -8.04 -0.97
CA LYS A 75 15.19 -7.23 -1.49
C LYS A 75 13.91 -8.02 -1.55
N TYR A 76 12.81 -7.31 -1.45
CA TYR A 76 11.48 -7.88 -1.59
C TYR A 76 10.96 -7.59 -2.98
N LYS A 77 10.25 -8.54 -3.54
CA LYS A 77 9.70 -8.38 -4.88
C LYS A 77 8.28 -8.89 -4.91
N THR A 78 7.39 -8.13 -5.55
CA THR A 78 5.99 -8.51 -5.68
C THR A 78 5.89 -9.66 -6.67
N THR A 79 5.18 -10.72 -6.27
CA THR A 79 5.00 -11.90 -7.10
C THR A 79 3.92 -11.66 -8.14
N THR A 80 3.75 -12.63 -9.02
CA THR A 80 2.66 -12.58 -9.99
C THR A 80 1.31 -12.47 -9.29
N LYS A 81 1.16 -13.21 -8.20
CA LYS A 81 -0.06 -13.13 -7.39
C LYS A 81 -0.23 -11.73 -6.81
N GLY A 82 0.87 -11.13 -6.36
CA GLY A 82 0.82 -9.78 -5.85
C GLY A 82 0.43 -8.76 -6.88
N LYS A 83 0.91 -8.94 -8.10
CA LYS A 83 0.54 -8.03 -9.18
C LYS A 83 -0.93 -8.16 -9.53
N ARG A 84 -1.46 -9.37 -9.44
CA ARG A 84 -2.90 -9.58 -9.64
C ARG A 84 -3.70 -8.88 -8.55
N PHE A 85 -3.21 -8.96 -7.32
CA PHE A 85 -3.84 -8.25 -6.22
C PHE A 85 -3.89 -6.75 -6.50
N LEU A 86 -2.79 -6.19 -6.95
CA LEU A 86 -2.73 -4.77 -7.24
C LEU A 86 -3.71 -4.37 -8.33
N LYS A 87 -3.82 -5.19 -9.36
CA LYS A 87 -4.73 -4.87 -10.44
C LYS A 87 -6.17 -4.86 -9.96
N LEU A 88 -6.54 -5.84 -9.15
CA LEU A 88 -7.88 -5.88 -8.59
C LEU A 88 -8.13 -4.71 -7.68
N TYR A 89 -7.13 -4.36 -6.89
CA TYR A 89 -7.25 -3.23 -5.97
C TYR A 89 -7.47 -1.94 -6.73
N GLU A 90 -6.73 -1.73 -7.79
CA GLU A 90 -6.86 -0.52 -8.59
C GLU A 90 -8.21 -0.42 -9.26
N ASN A 91 -8.75 -1.55 -9.71
CA ASN A 91 -10.06 -1.56 -10.33
C ASN A 91 -11.14 -1.15 -9.35
N VAL A 92 -11.07 -1.67 -8.14
CA VAL A 92 -12.06 -1.33 -7.12
C VAL A 92 -11.94 0.15 -6.75
N ASP A 93 -10.72 0.61 -6.60
CA ASP A 93 -10.47 2.00 -6.23
C ASP A 93 -11.02 2.95 -7.29
N GLU A 94 -10.85 2.58 -8.54
CA GLU A 94 -11.31 3.40 -9.65
C GLU A 94 -12.83 3.51 -9.66
N LEU A 95 -13.50 2.42 -9.37
CA LEU A 95 -14.95 2.43 -9.31
C LEU A 95 -15.46 3.38 -8.25
N LEU A 96 -14.79 3.39 -7.12
CA LEU A 96 -15.18 4.28 -6.03
C LEU A 96 -14.97 5.74 -6.38
N LYS A 97 -13.91 6.03 -7.10
CA LYS A 97 -13.62 7.39 -7.50
C LYS A 97 -14.62 7.92 -8.52
N THR A 98 -15.02 7.04 -9.43
CA THR A 98 -15.90 7.47 -10.51
C THR A 98 -17.29 7.81 -10.01
N VAL A 99 -17.83 7.00 -9.14
CA VAL A 99 -19.19 7.17 -8.66
C VAL A 99 -19.42 8.52 -8.02
N PRO A 100 -18.61 8.97 -7.07
CA PRO A 100 -18.83 10.28 -6.45
C PRO A 100 -18.82 11.41 -7.44
N GLN A 101 -17.96 11.36 -8.42
CA GLN A 101 -17.88 12.40 -9.41
C GLN A 101 -19.15 12.48 -10.24
N SER A 102 -19.67 11.32 -10.60
CA SER A 102 -20.89 11.28 -11.36
C SER A 102 -22.04 11.90 -10.60
N LYS A 103 -22.09 11.63 -9.32
CA LYS A 103 -23.18 12.13 -8.50
C LYS A 103 -23.11 13.61 -8.24
N LEU A 104 -21.92 14.15 -8.29
CA LEU A 104 -21.77 15.57 -8.04
C LEU A 104 -22.34 16.41 -9.13
N LYS A 105 -22.56 15.85 -10.27
CA LYS A 105 -23.22 16.57 -11.36
C LYS A 105 -24.71 16.55 -11.19
#